data_f6b4c39028401b59cfb72b53ab419920
#
_entry.id   f6b4c39028401b59cfb72b53ab419920
#
_cell.length_a   1.000
_cell.length_b   1.000
_cell.length_c   1.000
_cell.angle_alpha   90.00
_cell.angle_beta   90.00
_cell.angle_gamma   90.00
#
_symmetry.space_group_name_H-M   'P 1'
#
loop_
_entity.id
_entity.type
_entity.pdbx_description
1 polymer ?
#
loop_
_entity_poly.entity_id
_entity_poly.type
_entity_poly.pdbx_seq_one_letter_code
_entity_poly.pdbx_strand_id
1 'polypeptide(L)'
;FFSDKSLFIAKNGIQLDAPDSFMSKLKKIRALCRINFRRIMYSWGAAGGLLLALLSGIREYTEKEISEGFRLAGLSHILALSGMHLSLFQNLSKKAVNRIVKNKISVLIQLCSIYFFVWFAGISPSLFRALICSTTLIFCKLLSIKNVKMITILAFSFIVHVTVRPQDIFELAFLLSYGALAGILLFGNALSFFTISRLPV
;
A
#
# COMPACT_ATOMS: atom_id res chain seq x y z
N PHE A 1 0.07 20.70 4.68
CA PHE A 1 -0.56 21.09 3.41
C PHE A 1 -1.40 19.92 2.92
N PHE A 2 -2.68 19.95 3.23
CA PHE A 2 -3.63 19.03 2.60
C PHE A 2 -4.15 19.73 1.35
N SER A 3 -3.84 19.19 0.19
CA SER A 3 -4.30 19.66 -1.12
C SER A 3 -5.77 19.35 -1.39
N ASP A 4 -6.58 19.18 -0.38
CA ASP A 4 -8.02 18.99 -0.57
C ASP A 4 -8.72 20.32 -0.30
N LYS A 5 -9.32 20.91 -1.34
CA LYS A 5 -10.02 22.21 -1.36
C LYS A 5 -11.13 22.37 -0.29
N SER A 6 -11.31 21.38 0.58
CA SER A 6 -12.32 21.36 1.64
C SER A 6 -11.79 21.58 3.05
N LEU A 7 -10.48 21.86 3.21
CA LEU A 7 -9.87 22.07 4.52
C LEU A 7 -9.22 23.45 4.55
N PHE A 8 -9.87 24.40 5.20
CA PHE A 8 -9.30 25.71 5.49
C PHE A 8 -8.72 25.71 6.91
N ILE A 9 -7.42 25.99 7.00
CA ILE A 9 -6.78 26.26 8.31
C ILE A 9 -6.97 27.75 8.58
N ALA A 10 -7.95 28.08 9.38
CA ALA A 10 -8.10 29.45 9.91
C ALA A 10 -7.13 29.67 11.09
N LYS A 11 -6.77 30.91 11.32
CA LYS A 11 -5.84 31.33 12.38
C LYS A 11 -6.24 30.85 13.79
N ASN A 12 -7.50 30.46 14.00
CA ASN A 12 -8.09 30.05 15.27
C ASN A 12 -8.83 28.69 15.22
N GLY A 13 -8.60 27.85 14.21
CA GLY A 13 -9.25 26.53 14.14
C GLY A 13 -9.31 25.94 12.75
N ILE A 14 -9.74 24.71 12.68
CA ILE A 14 -10.01 23.98 11.45
C ILE A 14 -11.50 24.10 11.17
N GLN A 15 -11.88 24.86 10.15
CA GLN A 15 -13.26 24.89 9.70
C GLN A 15 -13.44 23.87 8.58
N LEU A 16 -14.24 22.85 8.84
CA LEU A 16 -14.56 21.80 7.90
C LEU A 16 -15.87 22.20 7.18
N ASP A 17 -15.73 22.94 6.11
CA ASP A 17 -16.83 23.28 5.21
C ASP A 17 -16.97 22.18 4.17
N ALA A 18 -17.84 21.22 4.44
CA ALA A 18 -18.20 20.20 3.46
C ALA A 18 -19.70 19.92 3.55
N PRO A 19 -20.39 19.80 2.41
CA PRO A 19 -21.80 19.40 2.40
C PRO A 19 -21.96 18.05 3.11
N ASP A 20 -23.11 17.83 3.74
CA ASP A 20 -23.45 16.61 4.53
C ASP A 20 -23.56 15.33 3.67
N SER A 21 -22.62 15.14 2.77
CA SER A 21 -22.50 13.93 1.98
C SER A 21 -21.78 12.83 2.79
N PHE A 22 -22.22 11.58 2.62
CA PHE A 22 -21.56 10.40 3.20
C PHE A 22 -20.06 10.39 2.92
N MET A 23 -19.66 10.76 1.70
CA MET A 23 -18.25 10.85 1.29
C MET A 23 -17.47 11.91 2.08
N SER A 24 -18.09 13.02 2.45
CA SER A 24 -17.43 14.04 3.27
C SER A 24 -17.21 13.56 4.71
N LYS A 25 -18.16 12.83 5.27
CA LYS A 25 -18.03 12.19 6.60
C LYS A 25 -16.87 11.18 6.62
N LEU A 26 -16.74 10.34 5.58
CA LEU A 26 -15.62 9.41 5.44
C LEU A 26 -14.26 10.12 5.34
N LYS A 27 -14.19 11.22 4.58
CA LYS A 27 -12.97 12.03 4.48
C LYS A 27 -12.61 12.66 5.84
N LYS A 28 -13.59 13.17 6.59
CA LYS A 28 -13.40 13.71 7.95
C LYS A 28 -12.85 12.63 8.91
N ILE A 29 -13.47 11.45 8.92
CA ILE A 29 -13.02 10.32 9.76
C ILE A 29 -11.58 9.93 9.40
N ARG A 30 -11.26 9.82 8.10
CA ARG A 30 -9.89 9.53 7.65
C ARG A 30 -8.90 10.59 8.12
N ALA A 31 -9.24 11.86 7.98
CA ALA A 31 -8.39 12.97 8.42
C ALA A 31 -8.14 12.90 9.95
N LEU A 32 -9.19 12.68 10.74
CA LEU A 32 -9.07 12.53 12.19
C LEU A 32 -8.22 11.31 12.59
N CYS A 33 -8.42 10.16 11.96
CA CYS A 33 -7.60 8.98 12.20
C CYS A 33 -6.12 9.25 11.89
N ARG A 34 -5.82 9.93 10.78
CA ARG A 34 -4.43 10.30 10.41
C ARG A 34 -3.82 11.31 11.37
N ILE A 35 -4.59 12.30 11.85
CA ILE A 35 -4.13 13.28 12.82
C ILE A 35 -3.82 12.59 14.16
N ASN A 36 -4.72 11.74 14.66
CA ASN A 36 -4.51 11.01 15.91
C ASN A 36 -3.31 10.05 15.80
N PHE A 37 -3.19 9.30 14.70
CA PHE A 37 -2.04 8.45 14.44
C PHE A 37 -0.74 9.23 14.41
N ARG A 38 -0.71 10.40 13.74
CA ARG A 38 0.43 11.30 13.72
C ARG A 38 0.78 11.80 15.12
N ARG A 39 -0.21 12.17 15.95
CA ARG A 39 0.02 12.63 17.33
C ARG A 39 0.68 11.54 18.18
N ILE A 40 0.23 10.28 18.05
CA ILE A 40 0.83 9.14 18.75
C ILE A 40 2.27 8.91 18.27
N MET A 41 2.50 8.92 16.96
CA MET A 41 3.84 8.70 16.41
C MET A 41 4.80 9.84 16.77
N TYR A 42 4.31 11.09 16.81
CA TYR A 42 5.12 12.24 17.18
C TYR A 42 5.69 12.16 18.61
N SER A 43 4.96 11.54 19.53
CA SER A 43 5.45 11.32 20.90
C SER A 43 6.67 10.39 20.99
N TRP A 44 6.97 9.64 19.92
CA TRP A 44 8.11 8.72 19.84
C TRP A 44 9.35 9.33 19.14
N GLY A 45 9.34 10.63 18.86
CA GLY A 45 10.47 11.34 18.26
C GLY A 45 10.83 10.85 16.87
N ALA A 46 12.15 10.77 16.57
CA ALA A 46 12.67 10.36 15.27
C ALA A 46 12.15 8.98 14.79
N ALA A 47 12.09 8.00 15.68
CA ALA A 47 11.55 6.68 15.40
C ALA A 47 10.07 6.75 15.00
N GLY A 48 9.30 7.62 15.63
CA GLY A 48 7.89 7.87 15.28
C GLY A 48 7.74 8.48 13.90
N GLY A 49 8.60 9.44 13.52
CA GLY A 49 8.65 10.01 12.17
C GLY A 49 8.92 8.95 11.09
N LEU A 50 9.87 8.06 11.33
CA LEU A 50 10.17 6.94 10.44
C LEU A 50 9.00 5.95 10.33
N LEU A 51 8.40 5.56 11.46
CA LEU A 51 7.22 4.70 11.47
C LEU A 51 6.04 5.33 10.73
N LEU A 52 5.84 6.64 10.89
CA LEU A 52 4.81 7.37 10.18
C LEU A 52 5.03 7.31 8.66
N ALA A 53 6.27 7.51 8.20
CA ALA A 53 6.61 7.38 6.78
C ALA A 53 6.36 5.97 6.27
N LEU A 54 6.79 4.94 6.99
CA LEU A 54 6.65 3.54 6.60
C LEU A 54 5.18 3.05 6.59
N LEU A 55 4.37 3.47 7.56
CA LEU A 55 3.00 2.96 7.71
C LEU A 55 1.95 3.80 6.96
N SER A 56 2.16 5.10 6.82
CA SER A 56 1.17 6.01 6.21
C SER A 56 1.67 6.75 4.98
N GLY A 57 2.96 6.62 4.65
CA GLY A 57 3.60 7.35 3.54
C GLY A 57 3.82 8.84 3.81
N ILE A 58 3.56 9.32 5.02
CA ILE A 58 3.76 10.73 5.41
C ILE A 58 5.23 10.92 5.78
N ARG A 59 5.99 11.59 4.92
CA ARG A 59 7.44 11.79 5.06
C ARG A 59 7.83 13.12 5.72
N GLU A 60 6.87 14.00 5.91
CA GLU A 60 7.08 15.38 6.39
C GLU A 60 7.77 15.45 7.77
N TYR A 61 7.68 14.38 8.55
CA TYR A 61 8.23 14.27 9.91
C TYR A 61 9.45 13.35 10.01
N THR A 62 9.91 12.83 8.89
CA THR A 62 11.16 12.05 8.86
C THR A 62 12.31 13.06 8.89
N GLU A 63 13.26 12.89 9.82
CA GLU A 63 14.45 13.71 9.90
C GLU A 63 15.20 13.72 8.56
N LYS A 64 15.71 14.88 8.17
CA LYS A 64 16.41 15.03 6.88
C LYS A 64 17.60 14.08 6.77
N GLU A 65 18.35 13.91 7.85
CA GLU A 65 19.50 12.99 7.92
C GLU A 65 19.09 11.53 7.64
N ILE A 66 17.99 11.07 8.24
CA ILE A 66 17.45 9.73 7.99
C ILE A 66 17.01 9.60 6.54
N SER A 67 16.28 10.59 6.02
CA SER A 67 15.80 10.58 4.63
C SER A 67 16.97 10.59 3.64
N GLU A 68 18.02 11.36 3.91
CA GLU A 68 19.25 11.38 3.10
C GLU A 68 20.03 10.08 3.21
N GLY A 69 20.15 9.49 4.39
CA GLY A 69 20.75 8.19 4.59
C GLY A 69 20.06 7.11 3.75
N PHE A 70 18.73 7.07 3.75
CA PHE A 70 17.95 6.16 2.89
C PHE A 70 18.17 6.44 1.40
N ARG A 71 18.30 7.71 1.01
CA ARG A 71 18.59 8.09 -0.38
C ARG A 71 19.99 7.64 -0.82
N LEU A 72 20.99 7.89 -0.02
CA LEU A 72 22.39 7.49 -0.29
C LEU A 72 22.55 5.98 -0.35
N ALA A 73 21.84 5.24 0.48
CA ALA A 73 21.80 3.78 0.45
C ALA A 73 20.96 3.20 -0.71
N GLY A 74 20.33 4.05 -1.57
CA GLY A 74 19.43 3.58 -2.65
C GLY A 74 18.09 3.04 -2.15
N LEU A 75 17.77 3.22 -0.87
CA LEU A 75 16.60 2.65 -0.20
C LEU A 75 15.39 3.60 -0.14
N SER A 76 15.39 4.70 -0.90
CA SER A 76 14.29 5.68 -0.94
C SER A 76 12.94 5.04 -1.27
N HIS A 77 12.94 3.94 -2.02
CA HIS A 77 11.73 3.20 -2.37
C HIS A 77 11.07 2.50 -1.17
N ILE A 78 11.81 2.23 -0.10
CA ILE A 78 11.26 1.64 1.13
C ILE A 78 10.40 2.68 1.89
N LEU A 79 10.78 3.96 1.85
CA LEU A 79 10.01 5.04 2.42
C LEU A 79 8.74 5.36 1.61
N ALA A 80 8.64 4.86 0.36
CA ALA A 80 7.42 4.94 -0.42
C ALA A 80 6.50 3.79 -0.07
N LEU A 81 5.20 4.08 0.06
CA LEU A 81 4.21 3.03 0.22
C LEU A 81 4.22 2.10 -0.99
N SER A 82 4.50 0.85 -0.74
CA SER A 82 4.66 -0.19 -1.77
C SER A 82 3.74 -1.39 -1.51
N GLY A 83 3.65 -2.27 -2.49
CA GLY A 83 2.94 -3.54 -2.36
C GLY A 83 3.49 -4.43 -1.24
N MET A 84 4.77 -4.26 -0.87
CA MET A 84 5.38 -4.95 0.27
C MET A 84 4.69 -4.60 1.59
N HIS A 85 4.42 -3.32 1.84
CA HIS A 85 3.71 -2.86 3.05
C HIS A 85 2.30 -3.46 3.13
N LEU A 86 1.58 -3.50 2.01
CA LEU A 86 0.27 -4.13 1.94
C LEU A 86 0.35 -5.64 2.23
N SER A 87 1.33 -6.35 1.67
CA SER A 87 1.52 -7.79 1.89
C SER A 87 1.91 -8.11 3.33
N LEU A 88 2.76 -7.31 3.96
CA LEU A 88 3.09 -7.44 5.38
C LEU A 88 1.86 -7.24 6.26
N PHE A 89 1.09 -6.18 6.00
CA PHE A 89 -0.15 -5.91 6.72
C PHE A 89 -1.18 -7.03 6.54
N GLN A 90 -1.33 -7.53 5.31
CA GLN A 90 -2.20 -8.67 5.00
C GLN A 90 -1.78 -9.95 5.75
N ASN A 91 -0.48 -10.26 5.76
CA ASN A 91 0.03 -11.44 6.46
C ASN A 91 -0.15 -11.32 7.99
N LEU A 92 0.08 -10.14 8.54
CA LEU A 92 -0.14 -9.88 9.97
C LEU A 92 -1.61 -10.02 10.33
N SER A 93 -2.50 -9.39 9.56
CA SER A 93 -3.96 -9.52 9.72
C SER A 93 -4.41 -10.98 9.61
N LYS A 94 -3.88 -11.72 8.64
CA LYS A 94 -4.17 -13.15 8.46
C LYS A 94 -3.76 -13.97 9.69
N LYS A 95 -2.55 -13.74 10.22
CA LYS A 95 -2.07 -14.44 11.42
C LYS A 95 -2.95 -14.12 12.64
N ALA A 96 -3.31 -12.85 12.83
CA ALA A 96 -4.15 -12.42 13.94
C ALA A 96 -5.55 -13.04 13.85
N VAL A 97 -6.17 -12.96 12.67
CA VAL A 97 -7.54 -13.44 12.43
C VAL A 97 -7.64 -14.96 12.49
N ASN A 98 -6.69 -15.69 11.88
CA ASN A 98 -6.70 -17.17 11.89
C ASN A 98 -6.51 -17.76 13.28
N ARG A 99 -6.01 -16.97 14.24
CA ARG A 99 -5.89 -17.37 15.64
C ARG A 99 -7.25 -17.37 16.36
N ILE A 100 -8.18 -16.53 15.87
CA ILE A 100 -9.47 -16.27 16.54
C ILE A 100 -10.63 -16.92 15.77
N VAL A 101 -10.59 -16.87 14.43
CA VAL A 101 -11.70 -17.30 13.56
C VAL A 101 -11.16 -18.19 12.45
N LYS A 102 -11.64 -19.45 12.42
CA LYS A 102 -11.38 -20.38 11.30
C LYS A 102 -12.62 -20.33 10.41
N ASN A 103 -12.54 -19.85 9.17
CA ASN A 103 -13.54 -20.05 8.09
C ASN A 103 -13.60 -18.86 7.10
N LYS A 104 -14.65 -18.83 6.30
CA LYS A 104 -14.96 -17.77 5.31
C LYS A 104 -14.95 -16.34 5.91
N ILE A 105 -15.29 -16.20 7.18
CA ILE A 105 -15.24 -14.94 7.94
C ILE A 105 -13.79 -14.39 8.01
N SER A 106 -12.80 -15.27 8.19
CA SER A 106 -11.38 -14.86 8.17
C SER A 106 -10.98 -14.18 6.85
N VAL A 107 -11.51 -14.67 5.75
CA VAL A 107 -11.26 -14.09 4.41
C VAL A 107 -11.90 -12.72 4.27
N LEU A 108 -13.12 -12.56 4.77
CA LEU A 108 -13.81 -11.27 4.76
C LEU A 108 -13.06 -10.22 5.59
N ILE A 109 -12.60 -10.60 6.78
CA ILE A 109 -11.82 -9.70 7.64
C ILE A 109 -10.50 -9.32 6.98
N GLN A 110 -9.83 -10.26 6.28
CA GLN A 110 -8.62 -9.96 5.51
C GLN A 110 -8.90 -8.94 4.40
N LEU A 111 -10.00 -9.09 3.65
CA LEU A 111 -10.42 -8.11 2.65
C LEU A 111 -10.66 -6.74 3.28
N CYS A 112 -11.47 -6.67 4.33
CA CYS A 112 -11.73 -5.42 5.04
C CYS A 112 -10.44 -4.75 5.53
N SER A 113 -9.49 -5.53 6.05
CA SER A 113 -8.19 -5.02 6.51
C SER A 113 -7.37 -4.39 5.40
N ILE A 114 -7.33 -5.02 4.20
CA ILE A 114 -6.58 -4.50 3.06
C ILE A 114 -7.19 -3.19 2.56
N TYR A 115 -8.51 -3.16 2.41
CA TYR A 115 -9.22 -1.94 1.99
C TYR A 115 -9.09 -0.82 3.02
N PHE A 116 -9.16 -1.16 4.32
CA PHE A 116 -8.93 -0.20 5.39
C PHE A 116 -7.51 0.37 5.34
N PHE A 117 -6.49 -0.47 5.14
CA PHE A 117 -5.11 -0.02 5.02
C PHE A 117 -4.93 0.96 3.85
N VAL A 118 -5.44 0.61 2.65
CA VAL A 118 -5.34 1.48 1.48
C VAL A 118 -6.12 2.79 1.68
N TRP A 119 -7.30 2.72 2.29
CA TRP A 119 -8.08 3.90 2.63
C TRP A 119 -7.33 4.81 3.62
N PHE A 120 -6.69 4.24 4.63
CA PHE A 120 -5.91 4.99 5.61
C PHE A 120 -4.64 5.60 5.00
N ALA A 121 -3.83 4.79 4.35
CA ALA A 121 -2.54 5.17 3.78
C ALA A 121 -2.67 6.15 2.61
N GLY A 122 -3.65 5.93 1.74
CA GLY A 122 -3.85 6.66 0.51
C GLY A 122 -3.50 5.82 -0.71
N ILE A 123 -4.04 6.21 -1.85
CA ILE A 123 -3.90 5.45 -3.09
C ILE A 123 -2.66 5.95 -3.82
N SER A 124 -1.66 5.09 -3.99
CA SER A 124 -0.54 5.24 -4.93
C SER A 124 -0.66 4.17 -6.02
N PRO A 125 -0.08 4.35 -7.22
CA PRO A 125 -0.19 3.36 -8.30
C PRO A 125 0.31 1.96 -7.90
N SER A 126 1.43 1.88 -7.19
CA SER A 126 1.98 0.61 -6.71
C SER A 126 1.09 -0.07 -5.66
N LEU A 127 0.48 0.73 -4.77
CA LEU A 127 -0.43 0.22 -3.75
C LEU A 127 -1.77 -0.22 -4.36
N PHE A 128 -2.27 0.53 -5.35
CA PHE A 128 -3.50 0.19 -6.06
C PHE A 128 -3.35 -1.12 -6.85
N ARG A 129 -2.22 -1.32 -7.56
CA ARG A 129 -1.90 -2.61 -8.16
C ARG A 129 -1.91 -3.75 -7.14
N ALA A 130 -1.21 -3.57 -6.01
CA ALA A 130 -1.14 -4.58 -4.96
C ALA A 130 -2.52 -4.90 -4.36
N LEU A 131 -3.40 -3.89 -4.24
CA LEU A 131 -4.79 -4.06 -3.81
C LEU A 131 -5.56 -4.95 -4.79
N ILE A 132 -5.50 -4.66 -6.10
CA ILE A 132 -6.19 -5.48 -7.13
C ILE A 132 -5.67 -6.90 -7.11
N CYS A 133 -4.33 -7.09 -7.12
CA CYS A 133 -3.73 -8.43 -7.09
C CYS A 133 -4.16 -9.21 -5.83
N SER A 134 -4.11 -8.60 -4.66
CA SER A 134 -4.50 -9.24 -3.40
C SER A 134 -5.98 -9.60 -3.37
N THR A 135 -6.84 -8.69 -3.84
CA THR A 135 -8.29 -8.92 -3.93
C THR A 135 -8.58 -10.08 -4.89
N THR A 136 -7.96 -10.09 -6.07
CA THR A 136 -8.10 -11.17 -7.06
C THR A 136 -7.66 -12.52 -6.50
N LEU A 137 -6.51 -12.57 -5.80
CA LEU A 137 -6.03 -13.79 -5.14
C LEU A 137 -7.00 -14.32 -4.09
N ILE A 138 -7.56 -13.43 -3.29
CA ILE A 138 -8.55 -13.78 -2.26
C ILE A 138 -9.83 -14.30 -2.92
N PHE A 139 -10.29 -13.66 -3.99
CA PHE A 139 -11.46 -14.09 -4.75
C PHE A 139 -11.24 -15.49 -5.40
N CYS A 140 -10.08 -15.74 -6.01
CA CYS A 140 -9.73 -17.03 -6.54
C CYS A 140 -9.77 -18.13 -5.47
N LYS A 141 -9.31 -17.82 -4.25
CA LYS A 141 -9.39 -18.75 -3.10
C LYS A 141 -10.82 -19.01 -2.67
N LEU A 142 -11.67 -17.99 -2.62
CA LEU A 142 -13.09 -18.15 -2.28
C LEU A 142 -13.85 -19.01 -3.29
N LEU A 143 -13.54 -18.83 -4.57
CA LEU A 143 -14.13 -19.62 -5.66
C LEU A 143 -13.47 -20.99 -5.84
N SER A 144 -12.50 -21.34 -4.98
CA SER A 144 -11.74 -22.60 -5.06
C SER A 144 -11.05 -22.82 -6.41
N ILE A 145 -10.72 -21.74 -7.12
CA ILE A 145 -9.97 -21.80 -8.39
C ILE A 145 -8.52 -22.17 -8.06
N LYS A 146 -8.11 -23.35 -8.52
CA LYS A 146 -6.76 -23.88 -8.34
C LYS A 146 -5.87 -23.49 -9.53
N ASN A 147 -4.56 -23.42 -9.29
CA ASN A 147 -3.52 -23.24 -10.32
C ASN A 147 -3.59 -21.92 -11.11
N VAL A 148 -4.01 -20.82 -10.47
CA VAL A 148 -3.96 -19.51 -11.10
C VAL A 148 -2.51 -19.04 -11.18
N LYS A 149 -2.01 -18.81 -12.40
CA LYS A 149 -0.66 -18.29 -12.62
C LYS A 149 -0.58 -16.83 -12.19
N MET A 150 0.51 -16.46 -11.51
CA MET A 150 0.70 -15.07 -11.04
C MET A 150 0.74 -14.08 -12.21
N ILE A 151 1.24 -14.46 -13.37
CA ILE A 151 1.24 -13.63 -14.57
C ILE A 151 -0.19 -13.28 -15.03
N THR A 152 -1.13 -14.21 -14.91
CA THR A 152 -2.55 -13.96 -15.24
C THR A 152 -3.18 -12.94 -14.29
N ILE A 153 -2.86 -13.04 -12.99
CA ILE A 153 -3.32 -12.06 -11.98
C ILE A 153 -2.73 -10.68 -12.26
N LEU A 154 -1.45 -10.64 -12.65
CA LEU A 154 -0.79 -9.38 -12.99
C LEU A 154 -1.40 -8.74 -14.24
N ALA A 155 -1.66 -9.53 -15.29
CA ALA A 155 -2.30 -9.06 -16.51
C ALA A 155 -3.73 -8.55 -16.26
N PHE A 156 -4.51 -9.28 -15.46
CA PHE A 156 -5.84 -8.83 -15.04
C PHE A 156 -5.76 -7.53 -14.24
N SER A 157 -4.83 -7.45 -13.28
CA SER A 157 -4.61 -6.25 -12.49
C SER A 157 -4.23 -5.05 -13.36
N PHE A 158 -3.42 -5.26 -14.39
CA PHE A 158 -3.02 -4.21 -15.34
C PHE A 158 -4.24 -3.65 -16.08
N ILE A 159 -5.09 -4.52 -16.65
CA ILE A 159 -6.29 -4.12 -17.37
C ILE A 159 -7.23 -3.32 -16.46
N VAL A 160 -7.51 -3.84 -15.26
CA VAL A 160 -8.37 -3.14 -14.29
C VAL A 160 -7.79 -1.79 -13.89
N HIS A 161 -6.48 -1.72 -13.65
CA HIS A 161 -5.81 -0.47 -13.25
C HIS A 161 -5.93 0.60 -14.34
N VAL A 162 -5.60 0.24 -15.58
CA VAL A 162 -5.67 1.15 -16.74
C VAL A 162 -7.10 1.64 -16.98
N THR A 163 -8.09 0.77 -16.81
CA THR A 163 -9.50 1.14 -17.00
C THR A 163 -10.00 2.08 -15.90
N VAL A 164 -9.61 1.87 -14.65
CA VAL A 164 -10.09 2.67 -13.50
C VAL A 164 -9.31 3.96 -13.33
N ARG A 165 -8.00 3.94 -13.60
CA ARG A 165 -7.09 5.08 -13.40
C ARG A 165 -6.09 5.24 -14.55
N PRO A 166 -6.55 5.65 -15.74
CA PRO A 166 -5.68 5.78 -16.93
C PRO A 166 -4.54 6.78 -16.73
N GLN A 167 -4.72 7.80 -15.90
CA GLN A 167 -3.70 8.79 -15.60
C GLN A 167 -2.44 8.21 -14.95
N ASP A 168 -2.57 7.11 -14.21
CA ASP A 168 -1.44 6.49 -13.50
C ASP A 168 -0.41 5.86 -14.45
N ILE A 169 -0.80 5.58 -15.72
CA ILE A 169 0.09 4.98 -16.73
C ILE A 169 1.35 5.82 -16.97
N PHE A 170 1.23 7.15 -16.88
CA PHE A 170 2.34 8.07 -17.08
C PHE A 170 3.22 8.24 -15.84
N GLU A 171 2.84 7.64 -14.71
CA GLU A 171 3.63 7.71 -13.49
C GLU A 171 4.75 6.66 -13.49
N LEU A 172 5.97 7.09 -13.15
CA LEU A 172 7.14 6.20 -13.02
C LEU A 172 6.88 5.05 -12.04
N ALA A 173 6.13 5.32 -10.96
CA ALA A 173 5.74 4.33 -9.98
C ALA A 173 4.88 3.20 -10.55
N PHE A 174 4.02 3.49 -11.53
CA PHE A 174 3.24 2.50 -12.25
C PHE A 174 4.13 1.63 -13.13
N LEU A 175 4.97 2.25 -13.98
CA LEU A 175 5.85 1.54 -14.91
C LEU A 175 6.83 0.62 -14.18
N LEU A 176 7.52 1.13 -13.16
CA LEU A 176 8.45 0.34 -12.36
C LEU A 176 7.74 -0.80 -11.61
N SER A 177 6.55 -0.55 -11.10
CA SER A 177 5.80 -1.52 -10.32
C SER A 177 5.32 -2.71 -11.16
N TYR A 178 4.77 -2.48 -12.35
CA TYR A 178 4.37 -3.55 -13.27
C TYR A 178 5.55 -4.16 -14.01
N GLY A 179 6.51 -3.34 -14.46
CA GLY A 179 7.70 -3.80 -15.19
C GLY A 179 8.58 -4.71 -14.34
N ALA A 180 8.90 -4.32 -13.11
CA ALA A 180 9.70 -5.14 -12.22
C ALA A 180 9.03 -6.50 -11.92
N LEU A 181 7.73 -6.51 -11.62
CA LEU A 181 7.03 -7.75 -11.31
C LEU A 181 6.89 -8.64 -12.56
N ALA A 182 6.59 -8.07 -13.73
CA ALA A 182 6.57 -8.80 -14.98
C ALA A 182 7.95 -9.38 -15.31
N GLY A 183 9.02 -8.61 -15.16
CA GLY A 183 10.39 -9.06 -15.33
C GLY A 183 10.73 -10.25 -14.44
N ILE A 184 10.40 -10.18 -13.14
CA ILE A 184 10.63 -11.29 -12.20
C ILE A 184 9.82 -12.54 -12.61
N LEU A 185 8.57 -12.37 -13.01
CA LEU A 185 7.70 -13.51 -13.38
C LEU A 185 8.10 -14.15 -14.71
N LEU A 186 8.61 -13.40 -15.67
CA LEU A 186 9.01 -13.89 -16.98
C LEU A 186 10.43 -14.46 -16.98
N PHE A 187 11.36 -13.76 -16.33
CA PHE A 187 12.78 -14.08 -16.39
C PHE A 187 13.34 -14.70 -15.11
N GLY A 188 12.58 -14.73 -14.01
CA GLY A 188 13.05 -15.22 -12.73
C GLY A 188 13.56 -16.66 -12.76
N ASN A 189 12.89 -17.55 -13.48
CA ASN A 189 13.34 -18.94 -13.63
C ASN A 189 14.64 -19.05 -14.43
N ALA A 190 14.80 -18.25 -15.48
CA ALA A 190 16.03 -18.23 -16.27
C ALA A 190 17.21 -17.68 -15.43
N LEU A 191 16.98 -16.59 -14.70
CA LEU A 191 17.99 -16.00 -13.82
C LEU A 191 18.40 -16.95 -12.67
N SER A 192 17.48 -17.67 -12.08
CA SER A 192 17.77 -18.65 -11.02
C SER A 192 18.66 -19.78 -11.53
N PHE A 193 18.41 -20.27 -12.75
CA PHE A 193 19.24 -21.28 -13.40
C PHE A 193 20.68 -20.80 -13.58
N PHE A 194 20.88 -19.58 -14.08
CA PHE A 194 22.22 -18.99 -14.25
C PHE A 194 22.95 -18.74 -12.91
N THR A 195 22.21 -18.38 -11.86
CA THR A 195 22.80 -18.09 -10.54
C THR A 195 23.24 -19.39 -9.84
N ILE A 196 22.40 -20.42 -9.87
CA ILE A 196 22.69 -21.69 -9.21
C ILE A 196 23.83 -22.43 -9.94
N SER A 197 23.92 -22.35 -11.27
CA SER A 197 24.98 -22.99 -12.04
C SER A 197 26.38 -22.37 -11.85
N ARG A 198 26.47 -21.20 -11.20
CA ARG A 198 27.73 -20.47 -10.97
C ARG A 198 28.23 -20.48 -9.51
N LEU A 199 27.45 -21.04 -8.59
CA LEU A 199 27.92 -21.23 -7.21
C LEU A 199 28.78 -22.51 -7.19
N PRO A 200 30.10 -22.40 -6.88
CA PRO A 200 30.90 -23.59 -6.63
C PRO A 200 30.38 -24.27 -5.37
N VAL A 201 30.14 -25.57 -5.47
CA VAL A 201 29.82 -26.47 -4.35
C VAL A 201 31.04 -26.60 -3.45
#